data_44c405ffbf71200cd9a3a417187bf562
#
_entry.id   44c405ffbf71200cd9a3a417187bf562
#
_cell.length_a   1.000
_cell.length_b   1.000
_cell.length_c   1.000
_cell.angle_alpha   90.00
_cell.angle_beta   90.00
_cell.angle_gamma   90.00
#
_symmetry.space_group_name_H-M   'P 1'
#
loop_
_entity.id
_entity.type
_entity.pdbx_description
1 polymer ?
#
loop_
_entity_poly.entity_id
_entity_poly.type
_entity_poly.pdbx_seq_one_letter_code
_entity_poly.pdbx_strand_id
1 'polypeptide(L)'
;EALDWNIIQDSVEALKDFHRRAFKRNIRRGVEIGRLDKRLLEYDLDKLGDALDPTSDLEFDYLGIQTLYDRYLIVDKTTANHVRLECPQLFWIRVSMGLFLLEEKDREDRIIELYSLYKSRRFCSSTPTLFNAGTLHSQLSSCYLYQVDDDLESIMIRGIAENAFLSKWAGGLGGSWTAVRGTGGYIRGTNGESQGIIPFLKLHNDQLHAVNQGGKRRGSGCAYLETWHNDLFDFLELRRNTGDERRRTHEMNTANWIPDLFMKRLQAQKDWTFFRSNEVPELHDLYGKAFEQKYCEYEQ
;
A
#
# COMPACT_ATOMS: atom_id res chain seq x y z
N GLU A 1 -26.77 -7.91 15.83
CA GLU A 1 -27.25 -6.85 16.75
C GLU A 1 -26.13 -5.83 16.97
N ALA A 2 -25.61 -5.32 15.88
CA ALA A 2 -24.81 -4.12 15.88
C ALA A 2 -25.67 -2.99 16.42
N LEU A 3 -25.05 -2.04 17.05
CA LEU A 3 -25.60 -0.79 17.53
C LEU A 3 -27.00 -0.53 16.98
N ASP A 4 -28.04 -0.79 17.81
CA ASP A 4 -29.37 -0.38 17.46
C ASP A 4 -29.46 1.14 17.66
N TRP A 5 -29.29 1.86 16.57
CA TRP A 5 -29.26 3.34 16.54
C TRP A 5 -30.58 3.97 17.02
N ASN A 6 -31.61 3.17 17.19
CA ASN A 6 -32.87 3.63 17.81
C ASN A 6 -32.78 3.79 19.34
N ILE A 7 -31.68 3.34 19.95
CA ILE A 7 -31.38 3.59 21.35
C ILE A 7 -30.62 4.92 21.47
N ILE A 8 -31.24 6.02 21.12
CA ILE A 8 -30.82 7.33 21.59
C ILE A 8 -31.15 7.35 23.08
N GLN A 9 -30.18 7.02 23.88
CA GLN A 9 -30.31 7.03 25.33
C GLN A 9 -30.38 8.49 25.80
N ASP A 10 -31.24 8.76 26.76
CA ASP A 10 -31.50 10.11 27.27
C ASP A 10 -30.32 10.79 27.96
N SER A 11 -29.16 10.14 28.03
CA SER A 11 -27.94 10.71 28.64
C SER A 11 -26.67 10.24 27.98
N VAL A 12 -25.64 11.11 28.01
CA VAL A 12 -24.28 10.79 27.55
C VAL A 12 -23.68 9.64 28.35
N GLU A 13 -24.00 9.50 29.61
CA GLU A 13 -23.50 8.43 30.49
C GLU A 13 -24.02 7.06 30.04
N ALA A 14 -25.32 6.98 29.74
CA ALA A 14 -25.92 5.76 29.21
C ALA A 14 -25.31 5.36 27.86
N LEU A 15 -24.99 6.34 27.00
CA LEU A 15 -24.31 6.10 25.71
C LEU A 15 -22.89 5.57 25.93
N LYS A 16 -22.13 6.10 26.88
CA LYS A 16 -20.81 5.60 27.24
C LYS A 16 -20.86 4.16 27.77
N ASP A 17 -21.75 3.86 28.68
CA ASP A 17 -21.92 2.51 29.22
C ASP A 17 -22.31 1.51 28.13
N PHE A 18 -23.16 1.91 27.19
CA PHE A 18 -23.50 1.10 26.03
C PHE A 18 -22.26 0.79 25.17
N HIS A 19 -21.45 1.80 24.84
CA HIS A 19 -20.23 1.63 24.03
C HIS A 19 -19.22 0.73 24.74
N ARG A 20 -19.02 0.88 26.03
CA ARG A 20 -18.13 0.05 26.85
C ARG A 20 -18.53 -1.43 26.80
N ARG A 21 -19.83 -1.71 26.96
CA ARG A 21 -20.34 -3.10 26.85
C ARG A 21 -20.22 -3.65 25.43
N ALA A 22 -20.57 -2.83 24.42
CA ALA A 22 -20.47 -3.20 23.02
C ALA A 22 -19.01 -3.49 22.63
N PHE A 23 -18.06 -2.68 23.07
CA PHE A 23 -16.63 -2.87 22.84
C PHE A 23 -16.15 -4.26 23.29
N LYS A 24 -16.37 -4.62 24.55
CA LYS A 24 -15.97 -5.92 25.07
C LYS A 24 -16.60 -7.09 24.33
N ARG A 25 -17.91 -6.98 24.06
CA ARG A 25 -18.65 -8.00 23.30
C ARG A 25 -18.08 -8.15 21.89
N ASN A 26 -17.80 -7.05 21.22
CA ASN A 26 -17.37 -7.05 19.83
C ASN A 26 -15.93 -7.53 19.66
N ILE A 27 -15.02 -7.23 20.61
CA ILE A 27 -13.69 -7.83 20.61
C ILE A 27 -13.78 -9.35 20.75
N ARG A 28 -14.57 -9.86 21.73
CA ARG A 28 -14.79 -11.31 21.90
C ARG A 28 -15.38 -11.94 20.64
N ARG A 29 -16.42 -11.34 20.08
CA ARG A 29 -17.06 -11.85 18.85
C ARG A 29 -16.09 -11.84 17.67
N GLY A 30 -15.29 -10.79 17.51
CA GLY A 30 -14.27 -10.70 16.45
C GLY A 30 -13.22 -11.81 16.54
N VAL A 31 -12.82 -12.19 17.75
CA VAL A 31 -11.93 -13.34 17.99
C VAL A 31 -12.62 -14.67 17.70
N GLU A 32 -13.84 -14.87 18.16
CA GLU A 32 -14.62 -16.09 17.93
C GLU A 32 -14.80 -16.41 16.43
N ILE A 33 -15.08 -15.42 15.63
CA ILE A 33 -15.25 -15.57 14.17
C ILE A 33 -13.93 -15.57 13.38
N GLY A 34 -12.80 -15.57 14.08
CA GLY A 34 -11.46 -15.60 13.44
C GLY A 34 -11.11 -14.33 12.65
N ARG A 35 -11.64 -13.17 13.03
CA ARG A 35 -11.28 -11.89 12.41
C ARG A 35 -10.25 -11.12 13.22
N LEU A 36 -10.32 -11.17 14.54
CA LEU A 36 -9.41 -10.46 15.44
C LEU A 36 -8.40 -11.41 16.08
N ASP A 37 -7.24 -10.88 16.43
CA ASP A 37 -6.19 -11.60 17.14
C ASP A 37 -6.64 -11.84 18.58
N LYS A 38 -6.47 -13.08 19.06
CA LYS A 38 -6.83 -13.47 20.43
C LYS A 38 -6.09 -12.69 21.52
N ARG A 39 -4.89 -12.18 21.22
CA ARG A 39 -4.11 -11.35 22.15
C ARG A 39 -4.81 -10.05 22.54
N LEU A 40 -5.79 -9.60 21.76
CA LEU A 40 -6.60 -8.44 22.13
C LEU A 40 -7.44 -8.68 23.39
N LEU A 41 -7.68 -9.94 23.77
CA LEU A 41 -8.36 -10.30 25.02
C LEU A 41 -7.47 -10.23 26.26
N GLU A 42 -6.16 -10.07 26.09
CA GLU A 42 -5.17 -10.00 27.17
C GLU A 42 -5.03 -8.58 27.73
N TYR A 43 -5.60 -7.57 27.07
CA TYR A 43 -5.63 -6.19 27.54
C TYR A 43 -6.68 -5.98 28.64
N ASP A 44 -6.47 -4.98 29.48
CA ASP A 44 -7.51 -4.47 30.38
C ASP A 44 -8.62 -3.78 29.55
N LEU A 45 -9.60 -4.60 29.12
CA LEU A 45 -10.73 -4.12 28.33
C LEU A 45 -11.67 -3.18 29.12
N ASP A 46 -11.61 -3.19 30.45
CA ASP A 46 -12.37 -2.24 31.28
C ASP A 46 -11.73 -0.85 31.19
N LYS A 47 -10.44 -0.77 31.43
CA LYS A 47 -9.67 0.48 31.30
C LYS A 47 -9.79 1.10 29.91
N LEU A 48 -9.65 0.28 28.84
CA LEU A 48 -9.80 0.73 27.46
C LEU A 48 -11.23 1.16 27.13
N GLY A 49 -12.22 0.44 27.63
CA GLY A 49 -13.63 0.79 27.44
C GLY A 49 -14.03 2.10 28.11
N ASP A 50 -13.45 2.38 29.29
CA ASP A 50 -13.68 3.63 30.03
C ASP A 50 -13.12 4.86 29.30
N ALA A 51 -12.09 4.68 28.47
CA ALA A 51 -11.49 5.75 27.67
C ALA A 51 -12.30 6.13 26.41
N LEU A 52 -13.30 5.32 26.03
CA LEU A 52 -14.11 5.59 24.85
C LEU A 52 -14.98 6.85 25.01
N ASP A 53 -14.97 7.66 23.95
CA ASP A 53 -15.79 8.85 23.87
C ASP A 53 -16.73 8.79 22.66
N PRO A 54 -17.94 8.22 22.83
CA PRO A 54 -18.90 8.06 21.76
C PRO A 54 -19.42 9.38 21.18
N THR A 55 -19.32 10.49 21.92
CA THR A 55 -19.79 11.80 21.44
C THR A 55 -18.95 12.33 20.28
N SER A 56 -17.70 11.87 20.16
CA SER A 56 -16.83 12.22 19.04
C SER A 56 -17.29 11.62 17.69
N ASP A 57 -18.19 10.63 17.69
CA ASP A 57 -18.81 10.12 16.46
C ASP A 57 -19.73 11.17 15.81
N LEU A 58 -20.29 12.10 16.57
CA LEU A 58 -21.14 13.18 16.08
C LEU A 58 -20.38 14.22 15.25
N GLU A 59 -19.07 14.21 15.31
CA GLU A 59 -18.22 15.13 14.54
C GLU A 59 -17.97 14.68 13.10
N PHE A 60 -18.38 13.45 12.73
CA PHE A 60 -18.25 12.98 11.35
C PHE A 60 -19.34 13.61 10.47
N ASP A 61 -18.92 14.03 9.27
CA ASP A 61 -19.87 14.30 8.21
C ASP A 61 -20.38 12.97 7.57
N TYR A 62 -21.37 13.09 6.72
CA TYR A 62 -21.98 11.92 6.03
C TYR A 62 -20.92 11.13 5.23
N LEU A 63 -20.04 11.82 4.50
CA LEU A 63 -19.03 11.19 3.65
C LEU A 63 -18.00 10.43 4.50
N GLY A 64 -17.57 11.01 5.61
CA GLY A 64 -16.62 10.41 6.54
C GLY A 64 -17.18 9.13 7.15
N ILE A 65 -18.39 9.18 7.71
CA ILE A 65 -19.00 8.00 8.32
C ILE A 65 -19.33 6.91 7.29
N GLN A 66 -19.81 7.28 6.10
CA GLN A 66 -20.09 6.35 5.01
C GLN A 66 -18.81 5.64 4.55
N THR A 67 -17.70 6.36 4.46
CA THR A 67 -16.39 5.79 4.09
C THR A 67 -15.90 4.76 5.11
N LEU A 68 -16.00 5.08 6.42
CA LEU A 68 -15.67 4.12 7.48
C LEU A 68 -16.55 2.89 7.43
N TYR A 69 -17.86 3.10 7.33
CA TYR A 69 -18.88 2.05 7.31
C TYR A 69 -18.67 1.07 6.16
N ASP A 70 -18.43 1.55 4.95
CA ASP A 70 -18.32 0.70 3.76
C ASP A 70 -16.97 -0.01 3.65
N ARG A 71 -15.91 0.61 4.13
CA ARG A 71 -14.54 0.14 3.82
C ARG A 71 -13.77 -0.38 5.03
N TYR A 72 -13.91 0.25 6.20
CA TYR A 72 -12.92 0.07 7.28
C TYR A 72 -13.43 -0.76 8.47
N LEU A 73 -14.71 -0.61 8.84
CA LEU A 73 -15.24 -1.30 10.01
C LEU A 73 -15.26 -2.82 9.82
N ILE A 74 -14.88 -3.56 10.85
CA ILE A 74 -14.91 -5.03 10.83
C ILE A 74 -16.34 -5.53 10.72
N VAL A 75 -16.55 -6.49 9.82
CA VAL A 75 -17.85 -7.09 9.51
C VAL A 75 -17.84 -8.55 9.87
N ASP A 76 -18.84 -8.99 10.63
CA ASP A 76 -19.18 -10.39 10.79
C ASP A 76 -19.96 -10.87 9.56
N LYS A 77 -19.30 -11.64 8.71
CA LYS A 77 -19.89 -12.23 7.49
C LYS A 77 -20.43 -13.64 7.74
N THR A 78 -20.39 -14.15 8.96
CA THR A 78 -20.97 -15.46 9.31
C THR A 78 -22.50 -15.41 9.44
N THR A 79 -23.04 -14.21 9.54
CA THR A 79 -24.48 -13.95 9.61
C THR A 79 -25.00 -13.48 8.25
N ALA A 80 -26.27 -13.79 7.93
CA ALA A 80 -26.89 -13.38 6.67
C ALA A 80 -26.90 -11.85 6.46
N ASN A 81 -26.94 -11.08 7.55
CA ASN A 81 -27.08 -9.62 7.50
C ASN A 81 -25.72 -8.90 7.48
N HIS A 82 -24.59 -9.62 7.46
CA HIS A 82 -23.24 -9.04 7.46
C HIS A 82 -23.07 -7.91 8.50
N VAL A 83 -23.24 -8.26 9.76
CA VAL A 83 -23.27 -7.32 10.88
C VAL A 83 -21.90 -6.65 11.10
N ARG A 84 -21.86 -5.32 11.18
CA ARG A 84 -20.66 -4.59 11.56
C ARG A 84 -20.45 -4.67 13.07
N LEU A 85 -19.22 -5.01 13.45
CA LEU A 85 -18.83 -5.17 14.86
C LEU A 85 -18.28 -3.86 15.48
N GLU A 86 -18.07 -2.84 14.67
CA GLU A 86 -17.43 -1.60 15.09
C GLU A 86 -18.29 -0.38 14.73
N CYS A 87 -18.20 0.65 15.56
CA CYS A 87 -18.48 2.03 15.22
C CYS A 87 -17.13 2.79 15.20
N PRO A 88 -17.08 4.08 14.84
CA PRO A 88 -15.78 4.78 14.69
C PRO A 88 -14.90 4.73 15.92
N GLN A 89 -15.43 4.92 17.13
CA GLN A 89 -14.61 4.89 18.34
C GLN A 89 -14.07 3.49 18.64
N LEU A 90 -14.87 2.44 18.44
CA LEU A 90 -14.44 1.06 18.59
C LEU A 90 -13.38 0.67 17.55
N PHE A 91 -13.50 1.20 16.35
CA PHE A 91 -12.51 1.03 15.29
C PHE A 91 -11.17 1.67 15.66
N TRP A 92 -11.17 2.95 16.10
CA TRP A 92 -9.93 3.64 16.47
C TRP A 92 -9.20 2.96 17.61
N ILE A 93 -9.92 2.52 18.66
CA ILE A 93 -9.27 1.85 19.78
C ILE A 93 -8.77 0.46 19.39
N ARG A 94 -9.48 -0.30 18.53
CA ARG A 94 -8.99 -1.59 18.03
C ARG A 94 -7.72 -1.43 17.20
N VAL A 95 -7.63 -0.41 16.33
CA VAL A 95 -6.41 -0.10 15.58
C VAL A 95 -5.25 0.19 16.54
N SER A 96 -5.50 1.02 17.55
CA SER A 96 -4.49 1.34 18.58
C SER A 96 -4.05 0.09 19.34
N MET A 97 -4.97 -0.78 19.78
CA MET A 97 -4.64 -2.07 20.42
C MET A 97 -3.76 -2.95 19.53
N GLY A 98 -4.08 -3.01 18.24
CA GLY A 98 -3.32 -3.82 17.27
C GLY A 98 -1.88 -3.36 17.07
N LEU A 99 -1.61 -2.07 17.23
CA LEU A 99 -0.26 -1.51 17.08
C LEU A 99 0.63 -1.75 18.32
N PHE A 100 0.04 -1.98 19.49
CA PHE A 100 0.76 -2.21 20.73
C PHE A 100 0.75 -3.68 21.19
N LEU A 101 0.46 -4.64 20.30
CA LEU A 101 0.40 -6.08 20.63
C LEU A 101 1.72 -6.67 21.18
N LEU A 102 2.85 -6.05 20.89
CA LEU A 102 4.18 -6.49 21.32
C LEU A 102 4.74 -5.66 22.48
N GLU A 103 4.02 -4.65 22.92
CA GLU A 103 4.44 -3.83 24.07
C GLU A 103 4.11 -4.54 25.39
N GLU A 104 5.05 -4.45 26.35
CA GLU A 104 4.89 -5.07 27.67
C GLU A 104 4.57 -4.06 28.77
N LYS A 105 5.04 -2.81 28.61
CA LYS A 105 4.90 -1.78 29.64
C LYS A 105 3.95 -0.66 29.20
N ASP A 106 3.10 -0.25 30.14
CA ASP A 106 2.20 0.90 29.98
C ASP A 106 1.36 0.86 28.69
N ARG A 107 1.12 -0.36 28.17
CA ARG A 107 0.54 -0.59 26.86
C ARG A 107 -0.88 -0.01 26.73
N GLU A 108 -1.72 -0.14 27.77
CA GLU A 108 -3.06 0.42 27.78
C GLU A 108 -3.02 1.96 27.77
N ASP A 109 -2.08 2.58 28.49
CA ASP A 109 -1.94 4.05 28.48
C ASP A 109 -1.47 4.56 27.13
N ARG A 110 -0.54 3.87 26.50
CA ARG A 110 -0.12 4.17 25.10
C ARG A 110 -1.25 3.97 24.09
N ILE A 111 -2.08 2.94 24.26
CA ILE A 111 -3.26 2.73 23.43
C ILE A 111 -4.22 3.90 23.57
N ILE A 112 -4.48 4.35 24.78
CA ILE A 112 -5.39 5.49 25.07
C ILE A 112 -4.81 6.79 24.48
N GLU A 113 -3.51 7.01 24.58
CA GLU A 113 -2.84 8.16 23.97
C GLU A 113 -3.01 8.15 22.44
N LEU A 114 -2.70 7.04 21.77
CA LEU A 114 -2.86 6.90 20.33
C LEU A 114 -4.33 7.02 19.89
N TYR A 115 -5.25 6.39 20.63
CA TYR A 115 -6.69 6.55 20.41
C TYR A 115 -7.11 8.02 20.46
N SER A 116 -6.57 8.78 21.42
CA SER A 116 -6.85 10.21 21.56
C SER A 116 -6.38 11.04 20.35
N LEU A 117 -5.25 10.64 19.74
CA LEU A 117 -4.75 11.25 18.50
C LEU A 117 -5.67 10.97 17.31
N TYR A 118 -6.15 9.72 17.16
CA TYR A 118 -7.13 9.36 16.11
C TYR A 118 -8.44 10.10 16.32
N LYS A 119 -8.98 10.03 17.53
CA LYS A 119 -10.24 10.67 17.91
C LYS A 119 -10.23 12.17 17.61
N SER A 120 -9.15 12.86 17.97
CA SER A 120 -8.98 14.30 17.73
C SER A 120 -8.59 14.65 16.28
N ARG A 121 -8.44 13.66 15.38
CA ARG A 121 -8.04 13.84 13.97
C ARG A 121 -6.66 14.48 13.77
N ARG A 122 -5.81 14.45 14.80
CA ARG A 122 -4.43 14.94 14.71
C ARG A 122 -3.50 13.95 14.03
N PHE A 123 -3.90 12.69 13.94
CA PHE A 123 -3.14 11.62 13.32
C PHE A 123 -4.09 10.64 12.62
N CYS A 124 -3.64 10.11 11.49
CA CYS A 124 -4.32 9.02 10.79
C CYS A 124 -3.27 8.10 10.18
N SER A 125 -3.41 6.81 10.42
CA SER A 125 -2.58 5.79 9.79
C SER A 125 -2.97 5.54 8.35
N SER A 126 -2.08 4.88 7.60
CA SER A 126 -2.37 4.44 6.24
C SER A 126 -3.42 3.31 6.22
N THR A 127 -4.05 3.14 5.07
CA THR A 127 -5.13 2.17 4.85
C THR A 127 -4.82 0.75 5.34
N PRO A 128 -3.65 0.12 5.04
CA PRO A 128 -3.36 -1.23 5.54
C PRO A 128 -3.32 -1.33 7.06
N THR A 129 -2.77 -0.34 7.73
CA THR A 129 -2.78 -0.27 9.19
C THR A 129 -4.21 -0.22 9.73
N LEU A 130 -5.05 0.66 9.17
CA LEU A 130 -6.45 0.79 9.57
C LEU A 130 -7.24 -0.50 9.35
N PHE A 131 -7.01 -1.22 8.25
CA PHE A 131 -7.69 -2.48 7.97
C PHE A 131 -7.23 -3.63 8.85
N ASN A 132 -5.93 -3.75 9.06
CA ASN A 132 -5.33 -5.00 9.51
C ASN A 132 -4.82 -4.97 10.96
N ALA A 133 -4.63 -3.78 11.59
CA ALA A 133 -4.18 -3.73 12.97
C ALA A 133 -5.18 -4.44 13.89
N GLY A 134 -4.67 -5.34 14.73
CA GLY A 134 -5.46 -6.16 15.64
C GLY A 134 -6.23 -7.31 14.97
N THR A 135 -6.03 -7.57 13.68
CA THR A 135 -6.59 -8.75 12.99
C THR A 135 -5.59 -9.91 12.99
N LEU A 136 -6.06 -11.12 12.62
CA LEU A 136 -5.20 -12.29 12.46
C LEU A 136 -4.10 -12.11 11.41
N HIS A 137 -4.35 -11.26 10.40
CA HIS A 137 -3.39 -10.96 9.34
C HIS A 137 -2.96 -9.49 9.46
N SER A 138 -2.09 -9.22 10.44
CA SER A 138 -1.62 -7.88 10.79
C SER A 138 -0.54 -7.38 9.81
N GLN A 139 -0.88 -7.28 8.51
CA GLN A 139 -0.04 -6.64 7.52
C GLN A 139 -0.30 -5.13 7.54
N LEU A 140 0.67 -4.35 8.02
CA LEU A 140 0.51 -2.93 8.33
C LEU A 140 1.21 -2.00 7.33
N SER A 141 2.12 -2.53 6.49
CA SER A 141 2.88 -1.74 5.53
C SER A 141 2.02 -1.34 4.32
N SER A 142 2.08 -0.07 3.94
CA SER A 142 1.31 0.44 2.81
C SER A 142 2.02 0.31 1.47
N CYS A 143 3.36 0.31 1.48
CA CYS A 143 4.16 0.33 0.26
C CYS A 143 5.37 -0.61 0.39
N TYR A 144 5.70 -1.22 -0.75
CA TYR A 144 6.86 -2.08 -0.91
C TYR A 144 7.65 -1.61 -2.12
N LEU A 145 8.97 -1.45 -1.93
CA LEU A 145 9.88 -1.06 -3.00
C LEU A 145 10.73 -2.26 -3.41
N TYR A 146 10.93 -2.43 -4.70
CA TYR A 146 11.72 -3.52 -5.26
C TYR A 146 12.53 -3.04 -6.47
N GLN A 147 13.55 -3.82 -6.82
CA GLN A 147 14.32 -3.67 -8.04
C GLN A 147 14.26 -4.97 -8.81
N VAL A 148 14.15 -4.88 -10.12
CA VAL A 148 14.20 -6.01 -11.04
C VAL A 148 15.56 -6.01 -11.72
N ASP A 149 16.29 -7.13 -11.62
CA ASP A 149 17.57 -7.33 -12.26
C ASP A 149 17.38 -7.81 -13.71
N ASP A 150 18.45 -7.76 -14.52
CA ASP A 150 18.42 -8.12 -15.94
C ASP A 150 18.47 -9.63 -16.18
N ASP A 151 17.59 -10.37 -15.54
CA ASP A 151 17.41 -11.80 -15.72
C ASP A 151 15.93 -12.21 -15.60
N LEU A 152 15.57 -13.30 -16.27
CA LEU A 152 14.18 -13.74 -16.34
C LEU A 152 13.63 -14.19 -14.98
N GLU A 153 14.48 -14.75 -14.10
CA GLU A 153 14.07 -15.18 -12.77
C GLU A 153 13.69 -13.96 -11.92
N SER A 154 14.52 -12.93 -11.87
CA SER A 154 14.22 -11.68 -11.17
C SER A 154 12.96 -11.01 -11.72
N ILE A 155 12.81 -10.94 -13.05
CA ILE A 155 11.63 -10.37 -13.70
C ILE A 155 10.36 -11.12 -13.28
N MET A 156 10.35 -12.46 -13.35
CA MET A 156 9.16 -13.26 -13.07
C MET A 156 8.88 -13.41 -11.58
N ILE A 157 9.90 -13.56 -10.75
CA ILE A 157 9.71 -13.74 -9.31
C ILE A 157 9.48 -12.40 -8.62
N ARG A 158 10.44 -11.47 -8.66
CA ARG A 158 10.29 -10.17 -8.00
C ARG A 158 9.32 -9.26 -8.71
N GLY A 159 9.43 -9.14 -10.02
CA GLY A 159 8.60 -8.24 -10.81
C GLY A 159 7.13 -8.65 -10.89
N ILE A 160 6.80 -9.94 -10.79
CA ILE A 160 5.43 -10.45 -10.98
C ILE A 160 4.92 -11.23 -9.76
N ALA A 161 5.57 -12.35 -9.39
CA ALA A 161 5.00 -13.27 -8.41
C ALA A 161 4.96 -12.68 -7.00
N GLU A 162 6.07 -12.14 -6.48
CA GLU A 162 6.11 -11.49 -5.16
C GLU A 162 5.15 -10.30 -5.10
N ASN A 163 5.09 -9.52 -6.17
CA ASN A 163 4.16 -8.40 -6.29
C ASN A 163 2.69 -8.83 -6.24
N ALA A 164 2.35 -9.98 -6.80
CA ALA A 164 1.00 -10.54 -6.70
C ALA A 164 0.63 -10.87 -5.25
N PHE A 165 1.55 -11.49 -4.50
CA PHE A 165 1.32 -11.79 -3.08
C PHE A 165 1.18 -10.54 -2.22
N LEU A 166 2.00 -9.51 -2.46
CA LEU A 166 1.93 -8.25 -1.73
C LEU A 166 0.66 -7.45 -2.06
N SER A 167 0.23 -7.45 -3.32
CA SER A 167 -1.02 -6.82 -3.77
C SER A 167 -2.24 -7.39 -3.07
N LYS A 168 -2.27 -8.69 -2.81
CA LYS A 168 -3.37 -9.36 -2.08
C LYS A 168 -3.66 -8.70 -0.72
N TRP A 169 -2.65 -8.18 -0.06
CA TRP A 169 -2.73 -7.61 1.30
C TRP A 169 -2.78 -6.08 1.34
N ALA A 170 -3.18 -5.45 0.26
CA ALA A 170 -3.36 -4.00 0.15
C ALA A 170 -2.04 -3.18 0.14
N GLY A 171 -0.89 -3.82 -0.14
CA GLY A 171 0.38 -3.13 -0.34
C GLY A 171 0.43 -2.42 -1.71
N GLY A 172 0.85 -1.16 -1.73
CA GLY A 172 1.26 -0.47 -2.96
C GLY A 172 2.67 -0.94 -3.36
N LEU A 173 2.94 -1.02 -4.65
CA LEU A 173 4.18 -1.57 -5.19
C LEU A 173 4.92 -0.50 -5.98
N GLY A 174 6.21 -0.31 -5.72
CA GLY A 174 7.07 0.59 -6.46
C GLY A 174 8.36 -0.12 -6.89
N GLY A 175 8.56 -0.32 -8.19
CA GLY A 175 9.69 -1.08 -8.70
C GLY A 175 10.55 -0.35 -9.71
N SER A 176 11.88 -0.43 -9.56
CA SER A 176 12.84 -0.01 -10.60
C SER A 176 12.99 -1.12 -11.64
N TRP A 177 12.79 -0.75 -12.90
CA TRP A 177 12.96 -1.62 -14.06
C TRP A 177 14.16 -1.21 -14.91
N THR A 178 14.96 -0.26 -14.45
CA THR A 178 16.09 0.33 -15.18
C THR A 178 17.19 -0.68 -15.50
N ALA A 179 17.44 -1.63 -14.61
CA ALA A 179 18.47 -2.64 -14.84
C ALA A 179 18.15 -3.60 -15.99
N VAL A 180 16.85 -3.82 -16.30
CA VAL A 180 16.42 -4.73 -17.37
C VAL A 180 16.82 -4.17 -18.71
N ARG A 181 17.48 -5.00 -19.54
CA ARG A 181 17.97 -4.59 -20.88
C ARG A 181 16.84 -4.08 -21.77
N GLY A 182 17.13 -3.00 -22.47
CA GLY A 182 16.19 -2.41 -23.39
C GLY A 182 16.07 -3.15 -24.73
N THR A 183 15.21 -2.60 -25.58
CA THR A 183 14.95 -3.10 -26.94
C THR A 183 16.25 -3.19 -27.76
N GLY A 184 16.43 -4.31 -28.45
CA GLY A 184 17.62 -4.62 -29.25
C GLY A 184 18.82 -5.11 -28.42
N GLY A 185 18.70 -5.23 -27.08
CA GLY A 185 19.75 -5.80 -26.24
C GLY A 185 20.00 -7.27 -26.54
N TYR A 186 21.28 -7.68 -26.71
CA TYR A 186 21.63 -9.05 -27.06
C TYR A 186 21.31 -10.04 -25.94
N ILE A 187 20.66 -11.15 -26.28
CA ILE A 187 20.34 -12.28 -25.38
C ILE A 187 21.28 -13.44 -25.67
N ARG A 188 22.32 -13.59 -24.83
CA ARG A 188 23.38 -14.61 -25.04
C ARG A 188 22.82 -16.05 -25.15
N GLY A 189 21.83 -16.39 -24.31
CA GLY A 189 21.31 -17.77 -24.25
C GLY A 189 20.52 -18.20 -25.47
N THR A 190 19.85 -17.29 -26.17
CA THR A 190 19.03 -17.57 -27.35
C THR A 190 19.63 -17.05 -28.64
N ASN A 191 20.75 -16.34 -28.59
CA ASN A 191 21.36 -15.63 -29.70
C ASN A 191 20.39 -14.67 -30.41
N GLY A 192 19.46 -14.09 -29.69
CA GLY A 192 18.45 -13.17 -30.15
C GLY A 192 18.56 -11.77 -29.55
N GLU A 193 17.57 -10.95 -29.82
CA GLU A 193 17.45 -9.59 -29.30
C GLU A 193 16.26 -9.43 -28.36
N SER A 194 16.45 -8.60 -27.32
CA SER A 194 15.40 -8.26 -26.36
C SER A 194 14.31 -7.39 -27.02
N GLN A 195 13.07 -7.62 -26.64
CA GLN A 195 11.93 -6.75 -26.94
C GLN A 195 11.83 -5.57 -25.93
N GLY A 196 12.81 -5.42 -25.04
CA GLY A 196 12.84 -4.39 -24.02
C GLY A 196 11.93 -4.64 -22.82
N ILE A 197 11.69 -3.59 -22.05
CA ILE A 197 10.92 -3.66 -20.79
C ILE A 197 9.39 -3.67 -21.02
N ILE A 198 8.90 -3.17 -22.15
CA ILE A 198 7.46 -2.93 -22.35
C ILE A 198 6.61 -4.18 -22.22
N PRO A 199 6.97 -5.35 -22.80
CA PRO A 199 6.20 -6.58 -22.62
C PRO A 199 6.11 -7.04 -21.17
N PHE A 200 7.18 -6.89 -20.39
CA PHE A 200 7.19 -7.24 -18.98
C PHE A 200 6.36 -6.27 -18.12
N LEU A 201 6.39 -4.98 -18.44
CA LEU A 201 5.53 -3.98 -17.80
C LEU A 201 4.05 -4.23 -18.11
N LYS A 202 3.72 -4.70 -19.33
CA LYS A 202 2.37 -5.12 -19.65
C LYS A 202 1.93 -6.31 -18.80
N LEU A 203 2.77 -7.31 -18.62
CA LEU A 203 2.49 -8.44 -17.74
C LEU A 203 2.30 -8.01 -16.28
N HIS A 204 3.13 -7.09 -15.77
CA HIS A 204 2.96 -6.51 -14.44
C HIS A 204 1.64 -5.75 -14.30
N ASN A 205 1.26 -4.95 -15.29
CA ASN A 205 -0.02 -4.27 -15.34
C ASN A 205 -1.20 -5.25 -15.22
N ASP A 206 -1.16 -6.35 -15.99
CA ASP A 206 -2.23 -7.34 -16.01
C ASP A 206 -2.29 -8.13 -14.70
N GLN A 207 -1.15 -8.38 -14.06
CA GLN A 207 -1.08 -8.92 -12.70
C GLN A 207 -1.75 -7.99 -11.67
N LEU A 208 -1.51 -6.67 -11.74
CA LEU A 208 -2.15 -5.68 -10.85
C LEU A 208 -3.68 -5.65 -11.05
N HIS A 209 -4.13 -5.82 -12.29
CA HIS A 209 -5.55 -5.93 -12.60
C HIS A 209 -6.16 -7.22 -12.05
N ALA A 210 -5.49 -8.35 -12.22
CA ALA A 210 -5.98 -9.68 -11.82
C ALA A 210 -6.02 -9.88 -10.30
N VAL A 211 -5.01 -9.38 -9.57
CA VAL A 211 -4.89 -9.55 -8.13
C VAL A 211 -5.41 -8.31 -7.41
N ASN A 212 -6.71 -8.29 -7.17
CA ASN A 212 -7.32 -7.24 -6.37
C ASN A 212 -7.20 -7.50 -4.86
N GLN A 213 -7.17 -6.43 -4.08
CA GLN A 213 -6.99 -6.42 -2.64
C GLN A 213 -8.29 -6.84 -1.91
N GLY A 214 -8.61 -8.13 -1.95
CA GLY A 214 -9.77 -8.68 -1.24
C GLY A 214 -11.13 -8.11 -1.68
N GLY A 215 -11.25 -7.66 -2.93
CA GLY A 215 -12.46 -7.03 -3.48
C GLY A 215 -12.71 -5.59 -3.03
N LYS A 216 -11.84 -5.02 -2.19
CA LYS A 216 -12.02 -3.66 -1.63
C LYS A 216 -11.22 -2.59 -2.37
N ARG A 217 -10.11 -2.96 -3.01
CA ARG A 217 -9.20 -2.04 -3.70
C ARG A 217 -8.49 -2.77 -4.83
N ARG A 218 -8.30 -2.11 -5.99
CA ARG A 218 -7.47 -2.63 -7.07
C ARG A 218 -6.01 -2.68 -6.65
N GLY A 219 -5.21 -3.59 -7.22
CA GLY A 219 -3.77 -3.58 -7.10
C GLY A 219 -3.22 -2.21 -7.54
N SER A 220 -2.20 -1.72 -6.86
CA SER A 220 -1.59 -0.42 -7.15
C SER A 220 -0.10 -0.59 -7.29
N GLY A 221 0.42 -0.31 -8.48
CA GLY A 221 1.84 -0.38 -8.79
C GLY A 221 2.33 0.86 -9.52
N CYS A 222 3.62 1.16 -9.33
CA CYS A 222 4.34 2.18 -10.06
C CYS A 222 5.66 1.61 -10.57
N ALA A 223 5.88 1.64 -11.88
CA ALA A 223 7.18 1.33 -12.47
C ALA A 223 8.02 2.59 -12.56
N TYR A 224 9.28 2.48 -12.14
CA TYR A 224 10.28 3.55 -12.23
C TYR A 224 11.28 3.21 -13.32
N LEU A 225 11.61 4.21 -14.14
CA LEU A 225 12.64 4.12 -15.17
C LEU A 225 13.52 5.36 -15.14
N GLU A 226 14.82 5.17 -15.23
CA GLU A 226 15.75 6.28 -15.38
C GLU A 226 15.73 6.85 -16.78
N THR A 227 15.97 8.18 -16.89
CA THR A 227 15.81 8.93 -18.15
C THR A 227 16.85 8.61 -19.22
N TRP A 228 17.89 7.88 -18.89
CA TRP A 228 18.94 7.44 -19.84
C TRP A 228 18.65 6.07 -20.50
N HIS A 229 17.62 5.34 -20.02
CA HIS A 229 17.27 4.04 -20.58
C HIS A 229 16.72 4.17 -22.00
N ASN A 230 17.17 3.33 -22.93
CA ASN A 230 16.81 3.46 -24.35
C ASN A 230 15.32 3.22 -24.66
N ASP A 231 14.58 2.54 -23.80
CA ASP A 231 13.13 2.37 -23.94
C ASP A 231 12.31 3.55 -23.34
N LEU A 232 12.95 4.65 -22.96
CA LEU A 232 12.27 5.76 -22.30
C LEU A 232 11.06 6.29 -23.10
N PHE A 233 11.18 6.47 -24.40
CA PHE A 233 10.09 7.01 -25.20
C PHE A 233 8.87 6.08 -25.23
N ASP A 234 9.07 4.78 -25.38
CA ASP A 234 8.00 3.78 -25.30
C ASP A 234 7.38 3.75 -23.89
N PHE A 235 8.21 3.89 -22.84
CA PHE A 235 7.76 3.95 -21.46
C PHE A 235 6.88 5.18 -21.19
N LEU A 236 7.21 6.34 -21.72
CA LEU A 236 6.40 7.56 -21.60
C LEU A 236 5.03 7.43 -22.28
N GLU A 237 4.92 6.54 -23.27
CA GLU A 237 3.67 6.30 -24.00
C GLU A 237 2.76 5.25 -23.38
N LEU A 238 3.22 4.52 -22.35
CA LEU A 238 2.48 3.40 -21.76
C LEU A 238 1.04 3.74 -21.33
N ARG A 239 0.78 4.98 -20.94
CA ARG A 239 -0.53 5.42 -20.46
C ARG A 239 -1.35 6.21 -21.48
N ARG A 240 -0.93 6.26 -22.74
CA ARG A 240 -1.72 6.89 -23.81
C ARG A 240 -2.99 6.11 -24.08
N ASN A 241 -4.09 6.83 -24.36
CA ASN A 241 -5.39 6.25 -24.70
C ASN A 241 -5.50 5.84 -26.19
N THR A 242 -4.39 5.85 -26.93
CA THR A 242 -4.35 5.55 -28.36
C THR A 242 -3.16 4.67 -28.68
N GLY A 243 -3.20 3.96 -29.81
CA GLY A 243 -2.14 3.07 -30.28
C GLY A 243 -2.43 1.59 -29.98
N ASP A 244 -1.38 0.75 -29.96
CA ASP A 244 -1.51 -0.68 -29.72
C ASP A 244 -1.72 -0.96 -28.21
N GLU A 245 -2.90 -1.47 -27.85
CA GLU A 245 -3.27 -1.82 -26.47
C GLU A 245 -2.34 -2.85 -25.83
N ARG A 246 -1.68 -3.69 -26.62
CA ARG A 246 -0.67 -4.65 -26.11
C ARG A 246 0.58 -3.95 -25.57
N ARG A 247 0.76 -2.68 -25.89
CA ARG A 247 1.84 -1.81 -25.42
C ARG A 247 1.36 -0.72 -24.48
N ARG A 248 0.19 -0.88 -23.84
CA ARG A 248 -0.43 0.09 -22.91
C ARG A 248 -0.61 -0.53 -21.52
N THR A 249 -0.45 0.27 -20.48
CA THR A 249 -0.53 -0.14 -19.08
C THR A 249 -1.37 0.89 -18.30
N HIS A 250 -2.70 0.75 -18.35
CA HIS A 250 -3.62 1.71 -17.76
C HIS A 250 -3.79 1.56 -16.24
N GLU A 251 -3.58 0.35 -15.71
CA GLU A 251 -3.72 0.05 -14.27
C GLU A 251 -2.44 0.35 -13.47
N MET A 252 -1.29 0.43 -14.15
CA MET A 252 0.01 0.73 -13.54
C MET A 252 0.37 2.21 -13.71
N ASN A 253 0.90 2.82 -12.67
CA ASN A 253 1.50 4.15 -12.75
C ASN A 253 2.95 4.06 -13.26
N THR A 254 3.42 5.15 -13.84
CA THR A 254 4.80 5.29 -14.31
C THR A 254 5.45 6.50 -13.66
N ALA A 255 6.73 6.40 -13.34
CA ALA A 255 7.54 7.51 -12.84
C ALA A 255 8.94 7.45 -13.41
N ASN A 256 9.57 8.60 -13.57
CA ASN A 256 10.95 8.70 -14.04
C ASN A 256 11.87 9.11 -12.89
N TRP A 257 12.99 8.42 -12.80
CA TRP A 257 14.11 8.89 -12.01
C TRP A 257 14.97 9.81 -12.88
N ILE A 258 15.05 11.08 -12.49
CA ILE A 258 15.73 12.13 -13.28
C ILE A 258 17.00 12.53 -12.54
N PRO A 259 18.20 12.19 -13.03
CA PRO A 259 19.46 12.59 -12.39
C PRO A 259 19.73 14.10 -12.57
N ASP A 260 20.47 14.67 -11.63
CA ASP A 260 20.85 16.11 -11.67
C ASP A 260 21.57 16.49 -12.98
N LEU A 261 22.39 15.59 -13.51
CA LEU A 261 23.08 15.79 -14.79
C LEU A 261 22.11 16.05 -15.94
N PHE A 262 20.95 15.36 -15.97
CA PHE A 262 19.93 15.60 -16.99
C PHE A 262 19.44 17.05 -16.92
N MET A 263 19.15 17.55 -15.73
CA MET A 263 18.68 18.93 -15.55
C MET A 263 19.75 19.97 -15.89
N LYS A 264 21.01 19.71 -15.54
CA LYS A 264 22.14 20.57 -15.93
C LYS A 264 22.30 20.64 -17.45
N ARG A 265 22.18 19.50 -18.14
CA ARG A 265 22.28 19.44 -19.61
C ARG A 265 21.11 20.12 -20.29
N LEU A 266 19.91 19.93 -19.77
CA LEU A 266 18.71 20.60 -20.26
C LEU A 266 18.87 22.13 -20.19
N GLN A 267 19.30 22.66 -19.04
CA GLN A 267 19.57 24.09 -18.90
C GLN A 267 20.64 24.60 -19.87
N ALA A 268 21.67 23.79 -20.11
CA ALA A 268 22.77 24.11 -21.00
C ALA A 268 22.48 23.80 -22.49
N GLN A 269 21.28 23.30 -22.80
CA GLN A 269 20.88 22.85 -24.15
C GLN A 269 21.87 21.86 -24.78
N LYS A 270 22.36 20.91 -23.96
CA LYS A 270 23.24 19.83 -24.37
C LYS A 270 22.48 18.54 -24.65
N ASP A 271 23.12 17.67 -25.44
CA ASP A 271 22.57 16.36 -25.78
C ASP A 271 22.49 15.43 -24.59
N TRP A 272 21.56 14.47 -24.67
CA TRP A 272 21.36 13.40 -23.72
C TRP A 272 21.42 12.04 -24.42
N THR A 273 22.32 11.17 -23.97
CA THR A 273 22.56 9.86 -24.58
C THR A 273 21.71 8.79 -23.92
N PHE A 274 21.09 7.94 -24.73
CA PHE A 274 20.37 6.77 -24.26
C PHE A 274 21.26 5.53 -24.35
N PHE A 275 21.19 4.69 -23.32
CA PHE A 275 21.96 3.46 -23.24
C PHE A 275 21.04 2.26 -23.06
N ARG A 276 21.47 1.09 -23.55
CA ARG A 276 20.94 -0.19 -23.11
C ARG A 276 21.58 -0.54 -21.78
N SER A 277 20.81 -0.89 -20.75
CA SER A 277 21.32 -1.13 -19.41
C SER A 277 22.37 -2.24 -19.33
N ASN A 278 22.28 -3.25 -20.21
CA ASN A 278 23.30 -4.30 -20.29
C ASN A 278 24.66 -3.85 -20.88
N GLU A 279 24.72 -2.67 -21.50
CA GLU A 279 25.95 -2.05 -21.99
C GLU A 279 26.57 -1.12 -20.94
N VAL A 280 25.78 -0.67 -19.96
CA VAL A 280 26.18 0.21 -18.87
C VAL A 280 25.73 -0.35 -17.50
N PRO A 281 26.15 -1.57 -17.12
CA PRO A 281 25.53 -2.35 -16.04
C PRO A 281 25.59 -1.71 -14.65
N GLU A 282 26.55 -0.82 -14.41
CA GLU A 282 26.74 -0.17 -13.10
C GLU A 282 25.89 1.11 -12.95
N LEU A 283 25.38 1.65 -14.06
CA LEU A 283 24.87 3.02 -14.10
C LEU A 283 23.61 3.18 -13.24
N HIS A 284 22.75 2.16 -13.19
CA HIS A 284 21.50 2.16 -12.41
C HIS A 284 21.71 2.11 -10.89
N ASP A 285 22.91 1.78 -10.42
CA ASP A 285 23.25 1.74 -8.98
C ASP A 285 23.91 3.04 -8.50
N LEU A 286 24.21 3.96 -9.42
CA LEU A 286 24.90 5.19 -9.14
C LEU A 286 23.96 6.39 -9.02
N TYR A 287 24.36 7.37 -8.22
CA TYR A 287 23.63 8.64 -8.08
C TYR A 287 24.59 9.82 -7.85
N GLY A 288 24.08 11.04 -8.02
CA GLY A 288 24.84 12.26 -7.79
C GLY A 288 26.10 12.35 -8.65
N LYS A 289 27.22 12.72 -8.06
CA LYS A 289 28.49 12.91 -8.78
C LYS A 289 29.07 11.62 -9.36
N ALA A 290 28.88 10.49 -8.70
CA ALA A 290 29.36 9.21 -9.20
C ALA A 290 28.61 8.81 -10.49
N PHE A 291 27.30 9.00 -10.53
CA PHE A 291 26.51 8.84 -11.74
C PHE A 291 27.01 9.77 -12.86
N GLU A 292 27.18 11.06 -12.58
CA GLU A 292 27.63 12.05 -13.56
C GLU A 292 28.96 11.68 -14.21
N GLN A 293 29.93 11.24 -13.40
CA GLN A 293 31.23 10.80 -13.88
C GLN A 293 31.08 9.55 -14.77
N LYS A 294 30.39 8.53 -14.29
CA LYS A 294 30.25 7.27 -15.00
C LYS A 294 29.45 7.38 -16.29
N TYR A 295 28.40 8.19 -16.28
CA TYR A 295 27.60 8.50 -17.46
C TYR A 295 28.47 9.13 -18.56
N CYS A 296 29.29 10.14 -18.22
CA CYS A 296 30.18 10.79 -19.17
C CYS A 296 31.30 9.87 -19.65
N GLU A 297 31.76 8.90 -18.84
CA GLU A 297 32.68 7.85 -19.29
C GLU A 297 32.09 6.96 -20.36
N TYR A 298 30.82 6.54 -20.21
CA TYR A 298 30.12 5.70 -21.18
C TYR A 298 29.81 6.43 -22.49
N GLU A 299 29.80 7.74 -22.51
CA GLU A 299 29.59 8.54 -23.74
C GLU A 299 30.87 8.64 -24.60
N GLN A 300 32.06 8.28 -24.10
CA GLN A 300 33.35 8.32 -24.83
C GLN A 300 33.59 7.04 -25.60
#